data_67c2b12962bbe8f552b9cc49e316dab1
#
_entry.id   67c2b12962bbe8f552b9cc49e316dab1
#
_cell.length_a   1.000
_cell.length_b   1.000
_cell.length_c   1.000
_cell.angle_alpha   90.00
_cell.angle_beta   90.00
_cell.angle_gamma   90.00
#
_symmetry.space_group_name_H-M   'P 1'
#
loop_
_entity.id
_entity.type
_entity.pdbx_description
1 polymer ?
#
loop_
_entity_poly.entity_id
_entity_poly.type
_entity_poly.pdbx_seq_one_letter_code
_entity_poly.pdbx_strand_id
1 'polypeptide(L)'
;MSNVYISSQAIEDLRNIFTGLINWKKGALEIEHALQYVDDIEKQCFSIGNKIYHSKALHPSHKLFGNNVFIYRRNPNTDWFIIYNIDAKKNILIEKIISNYLTID
;
A
#
# COMPACT_ATOMS: atom_id res chain seq x y z
N MET A 1 17.84 -2.51 11.18
CA MET A 1 16.76 -1.81 10.49
C MET A 1 16.86 -2.09 8.98
N SER A 2 15.76 -2.52 8.39
CA SER A 2 15.74 -2.86 6.97
C SER A 2 15.48 -1.63 6.12
N ASN A 3 16.11 -1.56 4.94
CA ASN A 3 15.79 -0.54 3.97
C ASN A 3 14.47 -0.88 3.28
N VAL A 4 13.71 0.14 2.92
CA VAL A 4 12.44 -0.01 2.22
C VAL A 4 12.54 0.67 0.86
N TYR A 5 12.25 -0.09 -0.18
CA TYR A 5 12.23 0.40 -1.56
C TYR A 5 10.81 0.27 -2.11
N ILE A 6 10.34 1.29 -2.77
CA ILE A 6 9.00 1.30 -3.37
C ILE A 6 9.17 1.12 -4.87
N SER A 7 8.56 0.05 -5.42
CA SER A 7 8.67 -0.25 -6.85
C SER A 7 7.99 0.82 -7.70
N SER A 8 8.33 0.87 -8.98
CA SER A 8 7.67 1.79 -9.91
C SER A 8 6.17 1.50 -10.00
N GLN A 9 5.75 0.24 -9.90
CA GLN A 9 4.34 -0.14 -9.88
C GLN A 9 3.64 0.42 -8.63
N ALA A 10 4.27 0.31 -7.46
CA ALA A 10 3.68 0.82 -6.22
C ALA A 10 3.62 2.35 -6.23
N ILE A 11 4.62 3.02 -6.82
CA ILE A 11 4.58 4.47 -7.00
C ILE A 11 3.40 4.86 -7.88
N GLU A 12 3.19 4.12 -8.97
CA GLU A 12 2.04 4.36 -9.85
C GLU A 12 0.72 4.13 -9.13
N ASP A 13 0.66 3.11 -8.27
CA ASP A 13 -0.52 2.87 -7.44
C ASP A 13 -0.82 4.07 -6.54
N LEU A 14 0.20 4.67 -5.92
CA LEU A 14 0.02 5.85 -5.09
C LEU A 14 -0.51 7.04 -5.89
N ARG A 15 -0.01 7.22 -7.12
CA ARG A 15 -0.51 8.28 -8.02
C ARG A 15 -1.97 8.05 -8.38
N ASN A 16 -2.33 6.80 -8.69
CA ASN A 16 -3.70 6.45 -9.06
C ASN A 16 -4.64 6.64 -7.87
N ILE A 17 -4.19 6.33 -6.66
CA ILE A 17 -4.96 6.57 -5.45
C ILE A 17 -5.21 8.08 -5.29
N PHE A 18 -4.18 8.89 -5.44
CA PHE A 18 -4.31 10.35 -5.35
C PHE A 18 -5.32 10.87 -6.37
N THR A 19 -5.17 10.47 -7.63
CA THR A 19 -6.05 10.89 -8.71
C THR A 19 -7.50 10.48 -8.44
N GLY A 20 -7.69 9.25 -7.95
CA GLY A 20 -9.02 8.77 -7.59
C GLY A 20 -9.66 9.57 -6.47
N LEU A 21 -8.87 9.95 -5.47
CA LEU A 21 -9.39 10.72 -4.33
C LEU A 21 -9.86 12.12 -4.73
N ILE A 22 -9.11 12.81 -5.59
CA ILE A 22 -9.48 14.17 -6.00
C ILE A 22 -10.57 14.21 -7.07
N ASN A 23 -10.80 13.09 -7.77
CA ASN A 23 -11.79 13.01 -8.85
C ASN A 23 -13.04 12.22 -8.48
N TRP A 24 -13.15 11.74 -7.24
CA TRP A 24 -14.29 10.92 -6.85
C TRP A 24 -15.57 11.73 -6.79
N LYS A 25 -16.57 11.33 -7.59
CA LYS A 25 -17.80 12.09 -7.79
C LYS A 25 -18.62 12.28 -6.52
N LYS A 26 -18.57 11.36 -5.58
CA LYS A 26 -19.41 11.38 -4.37
C LYS A 26 -18.73 11.96 -3.14
N GLY A 27 -17.50 12.41 -3.25
CA GLY A 27 -16.79 12.87 -2.08
C GLY A 27 -15.32 13.15 -2.37
N ALA A 28 -15.08 13.82 -3.51
CA ALA A 28 -13.74 14.23 -3.88
C ALA A 28 -13.09 15.00 -2.74
N LEU A 29 -11.88 14.61 -2.38
CA LEU A 29 -11.09 15.30 -1.38
C LEU A 29 -10.42 16.52 -2.00
N GLU A 30 -10.21 17.55 -1.17
CA GLU A 30 -9.34 18.64 -1.55
C GLU A 30 -7.92 18.10 -1.74
N ILE A 31 -7.15 18.77 -2.60
CA ILE A 31 -5.79 18.32 -2.93
C ILE A 31 -4.93 18.11 -1.68
N GLU A 32 -5.03 19.01 -0.72
CA GLU A 32 -4.24 18.91 0.53
C GLU A 32 -4.59 17.66 1.32
N HIS A 33 -5.88 17.34 1.41
CA HIS A 33 -6.33 16.14 2.12
C HIS A 33 -5.95 14.87 1.36
N ALA A 34 -6.02 14.90 0.03
CA ALA A 34 -5.61 13.76 -0.78
C ALA A 34 -4.10 13.51 -0.68
N LEU A 35 -3.29 14.58 -0.64
CA LEU A 35 -1.85 14.46 -0.44
C LEU A 35 -1.55 13.84 0.93
N GLN A 36 -2.24 14.30 1.98
CA GLN A 36 -2.06 13.75 3.32
C GLN A 36 -2.45 12.27 3.38
N TYR A 37 -3.52 11.92 2.70
CA TYR A 37 -3.99 10.54 2.65
C TYR A 37 -2.93 9.62 2.04
N VAL A 38 -2.38 10.02 0.89
CA VAL A 38 -1.35 9.23 0.20
C VAL A 38 -0.06 9.21 1.01
N ASP A 39 0.30 10.33 1.65
CA ASP A 39 1.47 10.40 2.52
C ASP A 39 1.35 9.44 3.70
N ASP A 40 0.16 9.30 4.27
CA ASP A 40 -0.08 8.34 5.35
C ASP A 40 0.15 6.91 4.90
N ILE A 41 -0.29 6.56 3.69
CA ILE A 41 -0.05 5.22 3.13
C ILE A 41 1.45 5.01 2.95
N GLU A 42 2.16 6.00 2.39
CA GLU A 42 3.60 5.90 2.17
C GLU A 42 4.36 5.71 3.49
N LYS A 43 3.95 6.43 4.53
CA LYS A 43 4.54 6.27 5.87
C LYS A 43 4.37 4.85 6.39
N GLN A 44 3.22 4.23 6.11
CA GLN A 44 2.99 2.84 6.50
C GLN A 44 3.94 1.90 5.74
N CYS A 45 4.20 2.18 4.46
CA CYS A 45 5.15 1.40 3.68
C CYS A 45 6.54 1.42 4.34
N PHE A 46 7.02 2.59 4.70
CA PHE A 46 8.34 2.72 5.33
C PHE A 46 8.39 2.09 6.72
N SER A 47 7.28 2.08 7.46
CA SER A 47 7.21 1.46 8.78
C SER A 47 7.43 -0.05 8.75
N ILE A 48 7.20 -0.69 7.60
CA ILE A 48 7.40 -2.12 7.45
C ILE A 48 8.88 -2.50 7.68
N GLY A 49 9.80 -1.59 7.38
CA GLY A 49 11.23 -1.82 7.61
C GLY A 49 11.60 -2.03 9.08
N ASN A 50 10.74 -1.63 10.00
CA ASN A 50 10.96 -1.77 11.45
C ASN A 50 10.25 -2.97 12.06
N LYS A 51 9.51 -3.75 11.27
CA LYS A 51 8.75 -4.89 11.78
C LYS A 51 9.65 -6.10 11.97
N ILE A 52 9.37 -6.84 13.04
CA ILE A 52 10.05 -8.10 13.34
C ILE A 52 9.33 -9.27 12.65
N TYR A 53 8.00 -9.22 12.64
CA TYR A 53 7.17 -10.27 12.04
C TYR A 53 6.50 -9.77 10.78
N HIS A 54 6.43 -10.64 9.78
CA HIS A 54 5.86 -10.33 8.48
C HIS A 54 4.79 -11.36 8.12
N SER A 55 3.59 -10.89 7.85
CA SER A 55 2.50 -11.77 7.45
C SER A 55 2.63 -12.17 5.99
N LYS A 56 2.34 -13.42 5.70
CA LYS A 56 2.38 -13.92 4.33
C LYS A 56 1.10 -13.56 3.58
N ALA A 57 1.26 -13.25 2.31
CA ALA A 57 0.13 -13.03 1.42
C ALA A 57 -0.52 -14.39 1.13
N LEU A 58 -1.77 -14.56 1.55
CA LEU A 58 -2.51 -15.82 1.36
C LEU A 58 -3.54 -15.72 0.25
N HIS A 59 -4.12 -14.54 0.07
CA HIS A 59 -5.13 -14.33 -0.97
C HIS A 59 -4.48 -14.43 -2.36
N PRO A 60 -5.09 -15.16 -3.31
CA PRO A 60 -4.49 -15.33 -4.64
C PRO A 60 -4.16 -14.02 -5.36
N SER A 61 -5.03 -13.00 -5.24
CA SER A 61 -4.79 -11.72 -5.89
C SER A 61 -3.58 -10.99 -5.30
N HIS A 62 -3.27 -11.24 -4.01
CA HIS A 62 -2.11 -10.64 -3.37
C HIS A 62 -0.83 -11.40 -3.73
N LYS A 63 -0.91 -12.72 -3.80
CA LYS A 63 0.25 -13.55 -4.15
C LYS A 63 0.81 -13.26 -5.52
N LEU A 64 -0.01 -12.74 -6.43
CA LEU A 64 0.46 -12.35 -7.76
C LEU A 64 1.53 -11.27 -7.70
N PHE A 65 1.54 -10.45 -6.65
CA PHE A 65 2.43 -9.30 -6.57
C PHE A 65 3.56 -9.47 -5.57
N GLY A 66 3.41 -10.33 -4.58
CA GLY A 66 4.46 -10.54 -3.59
C GLY A 66 4.09 -11.60 -2.56
N ASN A 67 5.05 -11.92 -1.72
CA ASN A 67 4.92 -13.01 -0.74
C ASN A 67 4.37 -12.56 0.60
N ASN A 68 4.39 -11.26 0.87
CA ASN A 68 4.01 -10.71 2.17
C ASN A 68 2.98 -9.61 2.01
N VAL A 69 2.16 -9.41 3.04
CA VAL A 69 1.17 -8.34 3.04
C VAL A 69 1.14 -7.65 4.40
N PHE A 70 1.03 -6.34 4.38
CA PHE A 70 0.76 -5.52 5.56
C PHE A 70 -0.58 -4.82 5.34
N ILE A 71 -1.49 -4.95 6.29
CA ILE A 71 -2.82 -4.36 6.18
C ILE A 71 -2.84 -3.07 6.99
N TYR A 72 -3.05 -1.96 6.29
CA TYR A 72 -3.23 -0.65 6.91
C TYR A 72 -4.71 -0.31 6.90
N ARG A 73 -5.34 -0.37 8.06
CA ARG A 73 -6.74 0.01 8.21
C ARG A 73 -6.83 1.50 8.45
N ARG A 74 -7.19 2.23 7.41
CA ARG A 74 -7.31 3.68 7.47
C ARG A 74 -8.54 4.12 8.25
N ASN A 75 -9.65 3.40 8.06
CA ASN A 75 -10.89 3.63 8.77
C ASN A 75 -11.66 2.30 8.83
N PRO A 76 -12.81 2.23 9.54
CA PRO A 76 -13.51 0.95 9.68
C PRO A 76 -13.91 0.26 8.37
N ASN A 77 -14.00 1.02 7.29
CA ASN A 77 -14.48 0.49 6.00
C ASN A 77 -13.37 0.34 4.94
N THR A 78 -12.17 0.82 5.22
CA THR A 78 -11.10 0.85 4.22
C THR A 78 -9.82 0.22 4.73
N ASP A 79 -9.45 -0.90 4.12
CA ASP A 79 -8.17 -1.55 4.34
C ASP A 79 -7.29 -1.35 3.10
N TRP A 80 -6.05 -0.95 3.34
CA TRP A 80 -5.03 -0.88 2.30
C TRP A 80 -4.10 -2.06 2.47
N PHE A 81 -3.97 -2.84 1.40
CA PHE A 81 -3.08 -4.01 1.38
C PHE A 81 -1.78 -3.58 0.72
N ILE A 82 -0.72 -3.55 1.51
CA ILE A 82 0.62 -3.22 1.04
C ILE A 82 1.35 -4.55 0.84
N ILE A 83 1.57 -4.92 -0.42
CA ILE A 83 2.12 -6.21 -0.77
C ILE A 83 3.61 -6.03 -1.06
N TYR A 84 4.44 -6.86 -0.44
CA TYR A 84 5.87 -6.69 -0.52
C TYR A 84 6.61 -8.01 -0.51
N ASN A 85 7.87 -7.94 -0.90
CA ASN A 85 8.82 -9.04 -0.80
C ASN A 85 9.97 -8.63 0.11
N ILE A 86 10.65 -9.61 0.65
CA ILE A 86 11.85 -9.41 1.47
C ILE A 86 13.00 -10.09 0.74
N ASP A 87 14.07 -9.36 0.44
CA ASP A 87 15.21 -9.92 -0.27
C ASP A 87 16.17 -10.63 0.69
N ALA A 88 17.25 -11.21 0.14
CA ALA A 88 18.23 -11.96 0.91
C ALA A 88 18.94 -11.10 1.95
N LYS A 89 19.01 -9.79 1.75
CA LYS A 89 19.63 -8.84 2.68
C LYS A 89 18.63 -8.26 3.67
N LYS A 90 17.41 -8.79 3.70
CA LYS A 90 16.31 -8.34 4.57
C LYS A 90 15.77 -6.96 4.18
N ASN A 91 16.00 -6.48 2.97
CA ASN A 91 15.37 -5.26 2.47
C ASN A 91 13.93 -5.54 2.11
N ILE A 92 13.10 -4.52 2.30
CA ILE A 92 11.66 -4.59 1.99
C ILE A 92 11.44 -3.97 0.61
N LEU A 93 10.79 -4.73 -0.27
CA LEU A 93 10.49 -4.30 -1.63
C LEU A 93 8.97 -4.17 -1.75
N ILE A 94 8.45 -2.95 -1.72
CA ILE A 94 7.01 -2.72 -1.85
C ILE A 94 6.62 -2.88 -3.31
N GLU A 95 5.78 -3.86 -3.61
CA GLU A 95 5.45 -4.24 -4.99
C GLU A 95 4.10 -3.74 -5.47
N LYS A 96 3.10 -3.68 -4.58
CA LYS A 96 1.74 -3.30 -4.97
C LYS A 96 0.99 -2.73 -3.78
N ILE A 97 0.12 -1.74 -4.04
CA ILE A 97 -0.74 -1.15 -3.02
C ILE A 97 -2.16 -1.17 -3.57
N ILE A 98 -3.06 -1.90 -2.91
CA ILE A 98 -4.46 -2.01 -3.32
C ILE A 98 -5.36 -1.93 -2.10
N SER A 99 -6.60 -1.49 -2.31
CA SER A 99 -7.59 -1.46 -1.24
C SER A 99 -8.60 -2.59 -1.40
N ASN A 100 -9.37 -2.83 -0.35
CA ASN A 100 -10.47 -3.78 -0.40
C ASN A 100 -11.53 -3.38 -1.43
N TYR A 101 -11.59 -2.11 -1.84
CA TYR A 101 -12.50 -1.67 -2.89
C TYR A 101 -11.98 -2.00 -4.28
N LEU A 102 -10.64 -2.00 -4.46
CA LEU A 102 -10.03 -2.25 -5.76
C LEU A 102 -9.88 -3.73 -6.07
N THR A 103 -10.06 -4.61 -5.10
CA THR A 103 -9.93 -6.06 -5.30
C THR A 103 -11.24 -6.75 -5.65
N ILE A 104 -12.32 -5.99 -5.81
CA ILE A 104 -13.65 -6.55 -6.04
C ILE A 104 -13.91 -6.87 -7.52
N ASP A 105 -13.09 -6.39 -8.40
CA ASP A 105 -13.26 -6.59 -9.85
C ASP A 105 -12.89 -7.99 -10.30
#